data_1b054bf560ae86cbe4356c7023820c99
#
_entry.id   1b054bf560ae86cbe4356c7023820c99
#
_cell.length_a   1.000
_cell.length_b   1.000
_cell.length_c   1.000
_cell.angle_alpha   90.00
_cell.angle_beta   90.00
_cell.angle_gamma   90.00
#
_symmetry.space_group_name_H-M   'P 1'
#
loop_
_entity.id
_entity.type
_entity.pdbx_description
1 polymer ?
#
loop_
_entity_poly.entity_id
_entity_poly.type
_entity_poly.pdbx_seq_one_letter_code
_entity_poly.pdbx_strand_id
1 'polypeptide(L)'
;MTRTNSFRTQPDERGHFGQFGGRYVAETLMPLVLDLEKEYRKAKADPSFQAEFDDLLEHYVGRPSPLYFAPRLTEELGGAQIWFKRDELNHTGAHKINNCIGQILLAIRMGKTRIIAETGAGQHGVATATVCARFGLPCVIFMGATDVARQAPNVFRMKLLG
;
A
#
# COMPACT_ATOMS: atom_id res chain seq x y z
N MET A 1 -7.20 -4.79 -36.72
CA MET A 1 -6.78 -5.92 -35.84
C MET A 1 -6.56 -5.40 -34.44
N THR A 2 -7.45 -5.69 -33.52
CA THR A 2 -7.27 -5.36 -32.09
C THR A 2 -6.08 -6.14 -31.57
N ARG A 3 -5.05 -5.46 -31.11
CA ARG A 3 -3.89 -6.08 -30.47
C ARG A 3 -4.39 -6.84 -29.24
N THR A 4 -4.17 -8.15 -29.21
CA THR A 4 -4.47 -8.96 -28.01
C THR A 4 -3.65 -8.41 -26.85
N ASN A 5 -4.33 -7.91 -25.81
CA ASN A 5 -3.66 -7.43 -24.61
C ASN A 5 -2.89 -8.60 -23.99
N SER A 6 -1.58 -8.45 -23.81
CA SER A 6 -0.75 -9.46 -23.16
C SER A 6 -0.64 -9.15 -21.67
N PHE A 7 -0.44 -10.17 -20.82
CA PHE A 7 -0.22 -10.01 -19.39
C PHE A 7 1.03 -9.18 -19.02
N ARG A 8 1.83 -8.80 -20.01
CA ARG A 8 3.03 -7.94 -19.85
C ARG A 8 2.73 -6.45 -20.01
N THR A 9 1.51 -6.09 -20.41
CA THR A 9 1.06 -4.71 -20.57
C THR A 9 0.11 -4.36 -19.42
N GLN A 10 -0.10 -3.05 -19.22
CA GLN A 10 -1.15 -2.56 -18.33
C GLN A 10 -2.52 -3.05 -18.83
N PRO A 11 -3.54 -3.13 -17.96
CA PRO A 11 -4.88 -3.46 -18.40
C PRO A 11 -5.37 -2.44 -19.43
N ASP A 12 -6.33 -2.85 -20.26
CA ASP A 12 -7.02 -1.93 -21.17
C ASP A 12 -7.86 -0.91 -20.39
N GLU A 13 -8.50 0.04 -21.10
CA GLU A 13 -9.31 1.09 -20.48
C GLU A 13 -10.51 0.55 -19.67
N ARG A 14 -10.91 -0.68 -19.91
CA ARG A 14 -11.99 -1.38 -19.22
C ARG A 14 -11.49 -2.25 -18.05
N GLY A 15 -10.20 -2.25 -17.81
CA GLY A 15 -9.56 -3.02 -16.74
C GLY A 15 -9.34 -4.49 -17.09
N HIS A 16 -9.26 -4.83 -18.38
CA HIS A 16 -9.06 -6.22 -18.81
C HIS A 16 -7.65 -6.46 -19.34
N PHE A 17 -7.16 -7.67 -19.10
CA PHE A 17 -6.00 -8.28 -19.73
C PHE A 17 -6.51 -9.40 -20.66
N GLY A 18 -6.86 -9.05 -21.92
CA GLY A 18 -7.54 -9.96 -22.83
C GLY A 18 -8.92 -10.36 -22.30
N GLN A 19 -9.15 -11.66 -22.07
CA GLN A 19 -10.39 -12.19 -21.52
C GLN A 19 -10.48 -12.13 -19.99
N PHE A 20 -9.42 -11.75 -19.30
CA PHE A 20 -9.33 -11.72 -17.83
C PHE A 20 -9.41 -10.28 -17.29
N GLY A 21 -9.80 -10.16 -16.04
CA GLY A 21 -9.89 -8.85 -15.39
C GLY A 21 -11.25 -8.19 -15.55
N GLY A 22 -11.28 -6.87 -15.43
CA GLY A 22 -12.51 -6.06 -15.40
C GLY A 22 -12.79 -5.50 -14.01
N ARG A 23 -13.99 -4.91 -13.83
CA ARG A 23 -14.41 -4.30 -12.58
C ARG A 23 -15.63 -5.03 -12.05
N TYR A 24 -15.41 -5.95 -11.11
CA TYR A 24 -16.47 -6.77 -10.50
C TYR A 24 -16.61 -6.40 -9.03
N VAL A 25 -17.27 -5.27 -8.77
CA VAL A 25 -17.63 -4.79 -7.44
C VAL A 25 -19.14 -4.62 -7.33
N ALA A 26 -19.66 -4.51 -6.10
CA ALA A 26 -21.07 -4.20 -5.90
C ALA A 26 -21.43 -2.88 -6.61
N GLU A 27 -22.61 -2.81 -7.23
CA GLU A 27 -23.03 -1.64 -8.01
C GLU A 27 -22.99 -0.34 -7.21
N THR A 28 -23.27 -0.40 -5.91
CA THR A 28 -23.19 0.74 -4.99
C THR A 28 -21.77 1.30 -4.83
N LEU A 29 -20.73 0.51 -5.10
CA LEU A 29 -19.33 0.93 -5.03
C LEU A 29 -18.78 1.40 -6.39
N MET A 30 -19.45 1.09 -7.48
CA MET A 30 -18.96 1.40 -8.82
C MET A 30 -18.69 2.89 -9.05
N PRO A 31 -19.54 3.84 -8.64
CA PRO A 31 -19.26 5.26 -8.80
C PRO A 31 -17.96 5.67 -8.12
N LEU A 32 -17.72 5.20 -6.89
CA LEU A 32 -16.50 5.49 -6.15
C LEU A 32 -15.25 4.91 -6.84
N VAL A 33 -15.35 3.70 -7.36
CA VAL A 33 -14.23 3.03 -8.08
C VAL A 33 -13.87 3.79 -9.36
N LEU A 34 -14.88 4.27 -10.10
CA LEU A 34 -14.65 5.07 -11.31
C LEU A 34 -14.06 6.46 -11.00
N ASP A 35 -14.50 7.08 -9.92
CA ASP A 35 -13.93 8.35 -9.44
C ASP A 35 -12.47 8.17 -9.00
N LEU A 36 -12.17 7.08 -8.29
CA LEU A 36 -10.81 6.73 -7.89
C LEU A 36 -9.91 6.51 -9.12
N GLU A 37 -10.39 5.80 -10.13
CA GLU A 37 -9.62 5.58 -11.36
C GLU A 37 -9.32 6.89 -12.08
N LYS A 38 -10.31 7.78 -12.16
CA LYS A 38 -10.16 9.12 -12.76
C LYS A 38 -9.11 9.94 -12.01
N GLU A 39 -9.17 9.96 -10.68
CA GLU A 39 -8.21 10.69 -9.86
C GLU A 39 -6.81 10.06 -9.94
N TYR A 40 -6.69 8.74 -9.93
CA TYR A 40 -5.43 8.04 -10.12
C TYR A 40 -4.76 8.40 -11.46
N ARG A 41 -5.53 8.46 -12.56
CA ARG A 41 -5.01 8.87 -13.87
C ARG A 41 -4.47 10.30 -13.86
N LYS A 42 -5.16 11.23 -13.18
CA LYS A 42 -4.68 12.61 -13.00
C LYS A 42 -3.40 12.64 -12.18
N ALA A 43 -3.41 11.99 -11.02
CA ALA A 43 -2.26 11.94 -10.11
C ALA A 43 -1.02 11.34 -10.79
N LYS A 44 -1.20 10.29 -11.58
CA LYS A 44 -0.10 9.66 -12.35
C LYS A 44 0.52 10.60 -13.38
N ALA A 45 -0.25 11.54 -13.91
CA ALA A 45 0.22 12.52 -14.90
C ALA A 45 0.69 13.84 -14.25
N ASP A 46 0.52 13.99 -12.94
CA ASP A 46 0.86 15.23 -12.22
C ASP A 46 2.26 15.14 -11.59
N PRO A 47 3.25 15.91 -12.08
CA PRO A 47 4.59 15.91 -11.51
C PRO A 47 4.63 16.31 -10.03
N SER A 48 3.70 17.14 -9.57
CA SER A 48 3.64 17.57 -8.17
C SER A 48 3.21 16.42 -7.26
N PHE A 49 2.29 15.56 -7.71
CA PHE A 49 1.94 14.35 -6.99
C PHE A 49 3.13 13.40 -6.88
N GLN A 50 3.83 13.21 -7.99
CA GLN A 50 4.99 12.31 -8.01
C GLN A 50 6.09 12.82 -7.08
N ALA A 51 6.38 14.12 -7.11
CA ALA A 51 7.38 14.71 -6.24
C ALA A 51 7.03 14.56 -4.74
N GLU A 52 5.78 14.81 -4.36
CA GLU A 52 5.30 14.62 -2.99
C GLU A 52 5.36 13.15 -2.56
N PHE A 53 4.96 12.25 -3.46
CA PHE A 53 5.00 10.81 -3.20
C PHE A 53 6.44 10.30 -3.01
N ASP A 54 7.37 10.73 -3.88
CA ASP A 54 8.78 10.34 -3.82
C ASP A 54 9.46 10.92 -2.56
N ASP A 55 9.20 12.17 -2.20
CA ASP A 55 9.70 12.79 -0.96
C ASP A 55 9.25 12.01 0.28
N LEU A 56 7.97 11.64 0.34
CA LEU A 56 7.45 10.84 1.45
C LEU A 56 8.04 9.42 1.48
N LEU A 57 8.23 8.81 0.33
CA LEU A 57 8.88 7.49 0.28
C LEU A 57 10.34 7.55 0.76
N GLU A 58 11.09 8.57 0.37
CA GLU A 58 12.49 8.71 0.74
C GLU A 58 12.65 9.15 2.19
N HIS A 59 12.03 10.26 2.59
CA HIS A 59 12.32 10.92 3.86
C HIS A 59 11.42 10.50 5.01
N TYR A 60 10.23 9.97 4.74
CA TYR A 60 9.33 9.49 5.78
C TYR A 60 9.31 7.97 5.90
N VAL A 61 9.30 7.25 4.79
CA VAL A 61 9.27 5.78 4.79
C VAL A 61 10.67 5.18 4.89
N GLY A 62 11.68 5.81 4.32
CA GLY A 62 13.06 5.31 4.29
C GLY A 62 13.35 4.40 3.07
N ARG A 63 12.73 4.72 1.92
CA ARG A 63 12.97 4.01 0.65
C ARG A 63 14.17 4.61 -0.10
N PRO A 64 14.88 3.81 -0.92
CA PRO A 64 14.74 2.36 -1.12
C PRO A 64 15.24 1.55 0.07
N SER A 65 14.49 0.47 0.42
CA SER A 65 14.94 -0.46 1.47
C SER A 65 16.26 -1.11 1.06
N PRO A 66 17.25 -1.21 1.95
CA PRO A 66 18.56 -1.78 1.62
C PRO A 66 18.50 -3.25 1.23
N LEU A 67 19.47 -3.67 0.43
CA LEU A 67 19.83 -5.08 0.27
C LEU A 67 21.00 -5.37 1.20
N TYR A 68 20.89 -6.45 1.97
CA TYR A 68 21.93 -6.91 2.88
C TYR A 68 22.38 -8.31 2.50
N PHE A 69 23.66 -8.45 2.18
CA PHE A 69 24.26 -9.77 1.97
C PHE A 69 24.50 -10.46 3.32
N ALA A 70 24.07 -11.72 3.44
CA ALA A 70 24.20 -12.53 4.63
C ALA A 70 25.36 -13.56 4.48
N PRO A 71 26.64 -13.17 4.68
CA PRO A 71 27.77 -14.02 4.34
C PRO A 71 27.81 -15.33 5.15
N ARG A 72 27.60 -15.23 6.47
CA ARG A 72 27.62 -16.41 7.35
C ARG A 72 26.52 -17.42 7.00
N LEU A 73 25.31 -16.93 6.71
CA LEU A 73 24.19 -17.79 6.33
C LEU A 73 24.42 -18.42 4.95
N THR A 74 25.00 -17.67 4.02
CA THR A 74 25.39 -18.17 2.69
C THR A 74 26.42 -19.30 2.81
N GLU A 75 27.44 -19.12 3.65
CA GLU A 75 28.49 -20.11 3.90
C GLU A 75 27.93 -21.37 4.59
N GLU A 76 27.14 -21.19 5.64
CA GLU A 76 26.55 -22.30 6.42
C GLU A 76 25.63 -23.19 5.60
N LEU A 77 24.81 -22.61 4.72
CA LEU A 77 23.88 -23.36 3.90
C LEU A 77 24.51 -23.92 2.61
N GLY A 78 25.61 -23.36 2.16
CA GLY A 78 26.22 -23.71 0.88
C GLY A 78 25.30 -23.50 -0.31
N GLY A 79 25.81 -23.07 -1.45
CA GLY A 79 25.03 -22.87 -2.67
C GLY A 79 24.83 -21.41 -3.04
N ALA A 80 23.56 -20.97 -3.22
CA ALA A 80 23.27 -19.61 -3.68
C ALA A 80 23.60 -18.55 -2.62
N GLN A 81 24.03 -17.36 -3.07
CA GLN A 81 24.17 -16.20 -2.21
C GLN A 81 22.82 -15.77 -1.64
N ILE A 82 22.77 -15.53 -0.32
CA ILE A 82 21.57 -15.12 0.38
C ILE A 82 21.60 -13.62 0.66
N TRP A 83 20.58 -12.94 0.18
CA TRP A 83 20.40 -11.50 0.34
C TRP A 83 19.05 -11.21 0.96
N PHE A 84 19.01 -10.28 1.93
CA PHE A 84 17.80 -9.78 2.54
C PHE A 84 17.41 -8.44 1.94
N LYS A 85 16.17 -8.35 1.43
CA LYS A 85 15.52 -7.07 1.18
C LYS A 85 14.96 -6.57 2.51
N ARG A 86 15.61 -5.55 3.07
CA ARG A 86 15.40 -5.08 4.45
C ARG A 86 14.15 -4.19 4.59
N ASP A 87 12.96 -4.73 4.28
CA ASP A 87 11.69 -3.98 4.36
C ASP A 87 11.25 -3.69 5.81
N GLU A 88 11.82 -4.39 6.80
CA GLU A 88 11.61 -4.10 8.22
C GLU A 88 12.24 -2.78 8.67
N LEU A 89 13.13 -2.19 7.88
CA LEU A 89 13.71 -0.88 8.12
C LEU A 89 12.82 0.26 7.61
N ASN A 90 11.78 -0.04 6.83
CA ASN A 90 10.80 0.97 6.46
C ASN A 90 10.04 1.44 7.71
N HIS A 91 9.58 2.69 7.67
CA HIS A 91 8.70 3.20 8.72
C HIS A 91 7.52 2.26 8.96
N THR A 92 7.12 2.02 10.21
CA THR A 92 6.20 0.98 10.68
C THR A 92 6.76 -0.45 10.73
N GLY A 93 7.98 -0.70 10.27
CA GLY A 93 8.63 -2.01 10.34
C GLY A 93 8.14 -3.02 9.30
N ALA A 94 7.52 -2.57 8.21
CA ALA A 94 7.00 -3.45 7.17
C ALA A 94 6.78 -2.71 5.84
N HIS A 95 6.50 -3.47 4.77
CA HIS A 95 6.29 -2.93 3.42
C HIS A 95 4.96 -2.18 3.20
N LYS A 96 3.96 -2.36 4.06
CA LYS A 96 2.61 -1.82 3.86
C LYS A 96 2.55 -0.30 3.81
N ILE A 97 3.45 0.39 4.49
CA ILE A 97 3.53 1.85 4.46
C ILE A 97 3.72 2.40 3.03
N ASN A 98 4.42 1.67 2.18
CA ASN A 98 4.71 2.09 0.80
C ASN A 98 3.41 2.37 0.01
N ASN A 99 2.44 1.47 0.05
CA ASN A 99 1.19 1.66 -0.66
C ASN A 99 0.23 2.60 0.09
N CYS A 100 0.28 2.64 1.43
CA CYS A 100 -0.57 3.53 2.22
C CYS A 100 -0.25 5.01 1.96
N ILE A 101 1.00 5.37 1.69
CA ILE A 101 1.36 6.74 1.28
C ILE A 101 0.63 7.14 -0.01
N GLY A 102 0.68 6.33 -1.06
CA GLY A 102 -0.02 6.66 -2.31
C GLY A 102 -1.54 6.70 -2.14
N GLN A 103 -2.10 5.78 -1.35
CA GLN A 103 -3.52 5.73 -1.08
C GLN A 103 -4.03 6.95 -0.31
N ILE A 104 -3.30 7.40 0.72
CA ILE A 104 -3.71 8.57 1.51
C ILE A 104 -3.64 9.85 0.68
N LEU A 105 -2.62 10.02 -0.16
CA LEU A 105 -2.50 11.18 -1.05
C LEU A 105 -3.67 11.24 -2.06
N LEU A 106 -4.06 10.10 -2.61
CA LEU A 106 -5.23 10.02 -3.48
C LEU A 106 -6.52 10.34 -2.73
N ALA A 107 -6.70 9.79 -1.52
CA ALA A 107 -7.88 10.03 -0.71
C ALA A 107 -8.03 11.52 -0.37
N ILE A 108 -6.93 12.20 -0.02
CA ILE A 108 -6.92 13.65 0.24
C ILE A 108 -7.32 14.43 -1.01
N ARG A 109 -6.78 14.10 -2.18
CA ARG A 109 -7.13 14.75 -3.45
C ARG A 109 -8.58 14.51 -3.87
N MET A 110 -9.16 13.38 -3.46
CA MET A 110 -10.59 13.08 -3.61
C MET A 110 -11.48 13.76 -2.56
N GLY A 111 -10.92 14.59 -1.66
CA GLY A 111 -11.65 15.29 -0.61
C GLY A 111 -12.21 14.36 0.48
N LYS A 112 -11.60 13.20 0.69
CA LYS A 112 -12.04 12.28 1.75
C LYS A 112 -11.61 12.81 3.12
N THR A 113 -12.56 12.82 4.05
CA THR A 113 -12.39 13.36 5.40
C THR A 113 -12.27 12.29 6.48
N ARG A 114 -12.42 11.02 6.12
CA ARG A 114 -12.30 9.86 7.01
C ARG A 114 -11.80 8.67 6.21
N ILE A 115 -10.91 7.90 6.81
CA ILE A 115 -10.34 6.69 6.21
C ILE A 115 -10.86 5.47 6.97
N ILE A 116 -11.12 4.40 6.24
CA ILE A 116 -11.40 3.09 6.80
C ILE A 116 -10.44 2.07 6.20
N ALA A 117 -10.03 1.08 6.98
CA ALA A 117 -9.26 -0.04 6.48
C ALA A 117 -9.66 -1.34 7.19
N GLU A 118 -9.45 -2.44 6.50
CA GLU A 118 -9.48 -3.79 7.06
C GLU A 118 -8.04 -4.26 7.30
N THR A 119 -7.85 -5.09 8.31
CA THR A 119 -6.55 -5.72 8.56
C THR A 119 -6.73 -7.10 9.22
N GLY A 120 -5.94 -8.08 8.79
CA GLY A 120 -5.83 -9.39 9.45
C GLY A 120 -4.65 -9.41 10.44
N ALA A 121 -3.42 -9.57 9.94
CA ALA A 121 -2.21 -9.59 10.77
C ALA A 121 -1.86 -8.24 11.45
N GLY A 122 -2.55 -7.16 11.13
CA GLY A 122 -2.38 -5.84 11.73
C GLY A 122 -1.40 -4.91 11.03
N GLN A 123 -0.54 -5.38 10.14
CA GLN A 123 0.46 -4.52 9.48
C GLN A 123 -0.17 -3.42 8.62
N HIS A 124 -1.24 -3.75 7.87
CA HIS A 124 -1.95 -2.76 7.06
C HIS A 124 -2.68 -1.76 7.94
N GLY A 125 -3.31 -2.22 9.02
CA GLY A 125 -3.95 -1.35 10.01
C GLY A 125 -2.97 -0.35 10.62
N VAL A 126 -1.81 -0.80 11.06
CA VAL A 126 -0.75 0.08 11.59
C VAL A 126 -0.30 1.08 10.55
N ALA A 127 -0.04 0.66 9.31
CA ALA A 127 0.39 1.57 8.24
C ALA A 127 -0.69 2.61 7.91
N THR A 128 -1.96 2.21 7.85
CA THR A 128 -3.08 3.13 7.59
C THR A 128 -3.25 4.13 8.76
N ALA A 129 -3.24 3.64 10.01
CA ALA A 129 -3.30 4.52 11.17
C ALA A 129 -2.15 5.53 11.19
N THR A 130 -0.93 5.09 10.84
CA THR A 130 0.25 5.95 10.78
C THR A 130 0.10 7.08 9.76
N VAL A 131 -0.32 6.78 8.53
CA VAL A 131 -0.50 7.84 7.52
C VAL A 131 -1.68 8.76 7.87
N CYS A 132 -2.75 8.21 8.45
CA CYS A 132 -3.89 9.02 8.91
C CYS A 132 -3.47 9.98 10.03
N ALA A 133 -2.70 9.52 11.02
CA ALA A 133 -2.15 10.38 12.07
C ALA A 133 -1.25 11.49 11.50
N ARG A 134 -0.37 11.15 10.54
CA ARG A 134 0.47 12.15 9.88
C ARG A 134 -0.31 13.25 9.17
N PHE A 135 -1.41 12.90 8.50
CA PHE A 135 -2.23 13.84 7.73
C PHE A 135 -3.42 14.42 8.51
N GLY A 136 -3.58 14.04 9.77
CA GLY A 136 -4.66 14.57 10.63
C GLY A 136 -6.06 14.08 10.21
N LEU A 137 -6.18 12.87 9.64
CA LEU A 137 -7.43 12.31 9.21
C LEU A 137 -7.94 11.25 10.21
N PRO A 138 -9.22 11.31 10.60
CA PRO A 138 -9.84 10.24 11.37
C PRO A 138 -9.75 8.89 10.67
N CYS A 139 -9.43 7.84 11.43
CA CYS A 139 -9.24 6.50 10.90
C CYS A 139 -10.02 5.47 11.70
N VAL A 140 -10.67 4.53 11.02
CA VAL A 140 -11.31 3.36 11.63
C VAL A 140 -10.74 2.10 11.02
N ILE A 141 -10.18 1.24 11.88
CA ILE A 141 -9.59 -0.05 11.46
C ILE A 141 -10.52 -1.18 11.89
N PHE A 142 -10.94 -1.98 10.92
CA PHE A 142 -11.72 -3.21 11.16
C PHE A 142 -10.79 -4.41 11.20
N MET A 143 -10.93 -5.21 12.26
CA MET A 143 -10.11 -6.39 12.50
C MET A 143 -10.94 -7.50 13.13
N GLY A 144 -10.74 -8.73 12.69
CA GLY A 144 -11.43 -9.89 13.24
C GLY A 144 -11.10 -10.10 14.72
N ALA A 145 -12.10 -10.46 15.55
CA ALA A 145 -11.93 -10.60 17.00
C ALA A 145 -10.79 -11.58 17.38
N THR A 146 -10.65 -12.68 16.65
CA THR A 146 -9.56 -13.64 16.85
C THR A 146 -8.19 -13.01 16.57
N ASP A 147 -8.11 -12.20 15.52
CA ASP A 147 -6.86 -11.53 15.14
C ASP A 147 -6.50 -10.40 16.09
N VAL A 148 -7.47 -9.68 16.64
CA VAL A 148 -7.26 -8.68 17.70
C VAL A 148 -6.50 -9.28 18.87
N ALA A 149 -6.89 -10.49 19.33
CA ALA A 149 -6.22 -11.17 20.41
C ALA A 149 -4.81 -11.65 20.01
N ARG A 150 -4.68 -12.28 18.83
CA ARG A 150 -3.40 -12.83 18.33
C ARG A 150 -2.36 -11.77 18.02
N GLN A 151 -2.81 -10.61 17.56
CA GLN A 151 -1.97 -9.50 17.07
C GLN A 151 -2.01 -8.29 18.02
N ALA A 152 -2.16 -8.55 19.32
CA ALA A 152 -2.24 -7.51 20.36
C ALA A 152 -1.15 -6.42 20.26
N PRO A 153 0.12 -6.71 19.93
CA PRO A 153 1.12 -5.67 19.72
C PRO A 153 0.78 -4.69 18.60
N ASN A 154 0.23 -5.17 17.48
CA ASN A 154 -0.18 -4.27 16.39
C ASN A 154 -1.44 -3.48 16.76
N VAL A 155 -2.38 -4.08 17.49
CA VAL A 155 -3.56 -3.38 18.05
C VAL A 155 -3.12 -2.26 19.00
N PHE A 156 -2.15 -2.52 19.86
CA PHE A 156 -1.57 -1.51 20.73
C PHE A 156 -0.94 -0.35 19.95
N ARG A 157 -0.17 -0.65 18.90
CA ARG A 157 0.43 0.38 18.04
C ARG A 157 -0.62 1.26 17.35
N MET A 158 -1.71 0.67 16.86
CA MET A 158 -2.82 1.42 16.26
C MET A 158 -3.48 2.36 17.29
N LYS A 159 -3.74 1.88 18.51
CA LYS A 159 -4.29 2.69 19.60
C LYS A 159 -3.36 3.81 20.05
N LEU A 160 -2.05 3.61 19.98
CA LEU A 160 -1.05 4.62 20.33
C LEU A 160 -1.03 5.79 19.34
N LEU A 161 -1.47 5.56 18.12
CA LEU A 161 -1.55 6.56 17.06
C LEU A 161 -2.84 7.41 17.11
N GLY A 162 -3.73 7.14 18.05
CA GLY A 162 -5.04 7.78 18.20
C GLY A 162 -6.14 6.90 17.69
#